data_526c23e99cd1f07637c1a88e2257d2df
#
_entry.id   526c23e99cd1f07637c1a88e2257d2df
#
_cell.length_a   1.000
_cell.length_b   1.000
_cell.length_c   1.000
_cell.angle_alpha   90.00
_cell.angle_beta   90.00
_cell.angle_gamma   90.00
#
_symmetry.space_group_name_H-M   'P 1'
#
loop_
_entity.id
_entity.type
_entity.pdbx_description
1 polymer ?
#
loop_
_entity_poly.entity_id
_entity_poly.type
_entity_poly.pdbx_seq_one_letter_code
_entity_poly.pdbx_strand_id
1 'polypeptide(L)'
;MNESRKTPLVLVILLICIFLPTFAAVPFPQQDSTLVIKDVLIQTSAAYLWLSPVIHVATVVLLIALYRYRSKIGRVADAFFGILFLFFAFSNHIAVTENYGLTVITSNLVPISIVGLFWMWEVYRPHNEYTFERLPAWRYWVLPFVFLAFWSPINASLSPDFNPLLLLTSSFGVMYCPTTPLIIAILTLIYPKVNMLVLRTTSLVGLVIGLFNTMSFFIMPGYTLWNLILHTPLIFISAYGLLIPILVKKNIPPETLHKEK
;
A
#
# COMPACT_ATOMS: atom_id res chain seq x y z
N MET A 1 8.65 13.49 24.19
CA MET A 1 8.19 12.08 24.18
C MET A 1 9.00 11.34 23.14
N ASN A 2 9.76 10.34 23.56
CA ASN A 2 10.78 9.68 22.75
C ASN A 2 10.12 8.99 21.51
N GLU A 3 10.65 9.13 20.30
CA GLU A 3 10.08 8.58 19.06
C GLU A 3 9.85 7.06 19.14
N SER A 4 10.70 6.35 19.89
CA SER A 4 10.54 4.90 20.11
C SER A 4 9.25 4.50 20.84
N ARG A 5 8.64 5.41 21.63
CA ARG A 5 7.37 5.16 22.34
C ARG A 5 6.13 5.57 21.54
N LYS A 6 6.29 6.45 20.55
CA LYS A 6 5.16 6.92 19.73
C LYS A 6 4.72 5.87 18.70
N THR A 7 5.67 5.18 18.09
CA THR A 7 5.37 4.20 17.03
C THR A 7 4.41 3.10 17.49
N PRO A 8 4.61 2.39 18.64
CA PRO A 8 3.67 1.35 19.06
C PRO A 8 2.27 1.91 19.35
N LEU A 9 2.15 3.10 19.93
CA LEU A 9 0.84 3.73 20.17
C LEU A 9 0.09 3.98 18.86
N VAL A 10 0.78 4.54 17.85
CA VAL A 10 0.19 4.78 16.52
C VAL A 10 -0.26 3.47 15.87
N LEU A 11 0.54 2.41 15.96
CA LEU A 11 0.16 1.10 15.41
C LEU A 11 -1.08 0.53 16.09
N VAL A 12 -1.21 0.68 17.41
CA VAL A 12 -2.41 0.27 18.15
C VAL A 12 -3.63 1.08 17.72
N ILE A 13 -3.50 2.40 17.57
CA ILE A 13 -4.59 3.27 17.08
C ILE A 13 -5.01 2.82 15.67
N LEU A 14 -4.07 2.57 14.77
CA LEU A 14 -4.39 2.08 13.42
C LEU A 14 -5.13 0.75 13.46
N LEU A 15 -4.73 -0.18 14.32
CA LEU A 15 -5.44 -1.46 14.49
C LEU A 15 -6.86 -1.27 15.00
N ILE A 16 -7.10 -0.32 15.89
CA ILE A 16 -8.45 0.01 16.37
C ILE A 16 -9.28 0.61 15.24
N CYS A 17 -8.71 1.51 14.44
CA CYS A 17 -9.42 2.16 13.33
C CYS A 17 -9.89 1.18 12.24
N ILE A 18 -9.26 0.01 12.11
CA ILE A 18 -9.67 -1.03 11.17
C ILE A 18 -11.04 -1.64 11.51
N PHE A 19 -11.46 -1.54 12.79
CA PHE A 19 -12.76 -2.03 13.23
C PHE A 19 -13.87 -0.96 13.19
N LEU A 20 -13.60 0.21 12.62
CA LEU A 20 -14.64 1.23 12.43
C LEU A 20 -15.73 0.70 11.49
N PRO A 21 -17.01 0.89 11.84
CA PRO A 21 -18.12 0.41 11.03
C PRO A 21 -18.19 1.16 9.69
N THR A 22 -18.59 0.48 8.63
CA THR A 22 -18.93 1.12 7.35
C THR A 22 -20.17 2.00 7.56
N PHE A 23 -20.11 3.24 7.07
CA PHE A 23 -21.24 4.16 7.07
C PHE A 23 -21.99 4.04 5.73
N ALA A 24 -23.33 4.08 5.78
CA ALA A 24 -24.19 4.26 4.61
C ALA A 24 -25.38 5.17 4.96
N ALA A 25 -25.79 6.00 3.99
CA ALA A 25 -26.93 6.90 4.19
C ALA A 25 -28.26 6.12 4.30
N VAL A 26 -28.37 4.98 3.64
CA VAL A 26 -29.48 4.04 3.79
C VAL A 26 -29.05 2.95 4.77
N PRO A 27 -29.79 2.75 5.90
CA PRO A 27 -29.45 1.70 6.86
C PRO A 27 -29.46 0.30 6.23
N PHE A 28 -28.53 -0.53 6.66
CA PHE A 28 -28.41 -1.93 6.20
C PHE A 28 -28.16 -2.89 7.37
N PRO A 29 -28.57 -4.16 7.28
CA PRO A 29 -28.24 -5.16 8.28
C PRO A 29 -26.74 -5.42 8.34
N GLN A 30 -26.17 -5.67 9.51
CA GLN A 30 -24.74 -5.89 9.68
C GLN A 30 -24.20 -7.06 8.85
N GLN A 31 -25.03 -8.08 8.62
CA GLN A 31 -24.69 -9.22 7.73
C GLN A 31 -24.40 -8.81 6.28
N ASP A 32 -24.94 -7.67 5.83
CA ASP A 32 -24.80 -7.16 4.46
C ASP A 32 -23.58 -6.25 4.30
N SER A 33 -22.83 -6.00 5.38
CA SER A 33 -21.63 -5.10 5.34
C SER A 33 -20.67 -5.45 4.21
N THR A 34 -20.52 -6.73 3.91
CA THR A 34 -19.64 -7.22 2.83
C THR A 34 -20.15 -6.82 1.45
N LEU A 35 -21.49 -6.86 1.24
CA LEU A 35 -22.13 -6.43 0.00
C LEU A 35 -22.00 -4.92 -0.19
N VAL A 36 -22.21 -4.16 0.89
CA VAL A 36 -22.04 -2.70 0.90
C VAL A 36 -20.61 -2.30 0.50
N ILE A 37 -19.60 -2.95 1.09
CA ILE A 37 -18.19 -2.73 0.75
C ILE A 37 -17.93 -3.08 -0.72
N LYS A 38 -18.47 -4.21 -1.21
CA LYS A 38 -18.32 -4.65 -2.60
C LYS A 38 -18.89 -3.61 -3.58
N ASP A 39 -20.08 -3.08 -3.31
CA ASP A 39 -20.72 -2.06 -4.16
C ASP A 39 -19.86 -0.80 -4.27
N VAL A 40 -19.31 -0.31 -3.16
CA VAL A 40 -18.37 0.83 -3.16
C VAL A 40 -17.14 0.53 -4.00
N LEU A 41 -16.50 -0.63 -3.80
CA LEU A 41 -15.25 -0.99 -4.49
C LEU A 41 -15.46 -1.17 -6.01
N ILE A 42 -16.58 -1.75 -6.44
CA ILE A 42 -16.90 -1.89 -7.87
C ILE A 42 -17.08 -0.50 -8.50
N GLN A 43 -17.85 0.37 -7.87
CA GLN A 43 -18.12 1.68 -8.41
C GLN A 43 -16.86 2.56 -8.47
N THR A 44 -16.05 2.54 -7.42
CA THR A 44 -14.83 3.34 -7.35
C THR A 44 -13.72 2.82 -8.24
N SER A 45 -13.61 1.50 -8.45
CA SER A 45 -12.55 0.89 -9.27
C SER A 45 -12.60 1.36 -10.73
N ALA A 46 -13.78 1.56 -11.29
CA ALA A 46 -13.96 2.00 -12.68
C ALA A 46 -13.80 3.53 -12.85
N ALA A 47 -14.17 4.30 -11.82
CA ALA A 47 -14.30 5.76 -11.92
C ALA A 47 -12.99 6.47 -12.30
N TYR A 48 -11.85 5.96 -11.85
CA TYR A 48 -10.54 6.62 -11.99
C TYR A 48 -9.56 5.89 -12.91
N LEU A 49 -9.95 4.82 -13.61
CA LEU A 49 -9.06 4.05 -14.49
C LEU A 49 -8.42 4.91 -15.59
N TRP A 50 -9.07 5.96 -16.03
CA TRP A 50 -8.53 6.88 -17.02
C TRP A 50 -7.25 7.61 -16.56
N LEU A 51 -7.02 7.74 -15.25
CA LEU A 51 -5.79 8.28 -14.66
C LEU A 51 -4.64 7.27 -14.67
N SER A 52 -4.93 5.98 -14.80
CA SER A 52 -3.94 4.92 -14.67
C SER A 52 -2.72 5.11 -15.57
N PRO A 53 -2.84 5.39 -16.89
CA PRO A 53 -1.67 5.59 -17.74
C PRO A 53 -0.76 6.72 -17.26
N VAL A 54 -1.35 7.81 -16.78
CA VAL A 54 -0.60 8.97 -16.28
C VAL A 54 0.21 8.58 -15.03
N ILE A 55 -0.42 7.87 -14.10
CA ILE A 55 0.24 7.47 -12.85
C ILE A 55 1.30 6.40 -13.10
N HIS A 56 1.08 5.45 -14.03
CA HIS A 56 2.11 4.48 -14.44
C HIS A 56 3.35 5.18 -14.98
N VAL A 57 3.18 6.10 -15.94
CA VAL A 57 4.29 6.86 -16.52
C VAL A 57 4.97 7.71 -15.44
N ALA A 58 4.21 8.43 -14.62
CA ALA A 58 4.76 9.23 -13.52
C ALA A 58 5.56 8.37 -12.54
N THR A 59 5.07 7.16 -12.21
CA THR A 59 5.78 6.22 -11.34
C THR A 59 7.09 5.75 -11.95
N VAL A 60 7.10 5.36 -13.23
CA VAL A 60 8.32 4.92 -13.93
C VAL A 60 9.34 6.06 -14.00
N VAL A 61 8.89 7.27 -14.36
CA VAL A 61 9.76 8.47 -14.39
C VAL A 61 10.31 8.77 -13.00
N LEU A 62 9.48 8.68 -11.95
CA LEU A 62 9.92 8.87 -10.56
C LEU A 62 10.98 7.84 -10.15
N LEU A 63 10.78 6.55 -10.49
CA LEU A 63 11.74 5.49 -10.16
C LEU A 63 13.09 5.70 -10.86
N ILE A 64 13.08 6.08 -12.15
CA ILE A 64 14.30 6.43 -12.90
C ILE A 64 14.97 7.64 -12.26
N ALA A 65 14.20 8.66 -11.90
CA ALA A 65 14.73 9.86 -11.26
C ALA A 65 15.29 9.57 -9.85
N LEU A 66 14.62 8.74 -9.04
CA LEU A 66 15.13 8.26 -7.74
C LEU A 66 16.45 7.50 -7.90
N TYR A 67 16.54 6.62 -8.89
CA TYR A 67 17.78 5.90 -9.17
C TYR A 67 18.92 6.86 -9.58
N ARG A 68 18.63 7.86 -10.42
CA ARG A 68 19.61 8.80 -10.98
C ARG A 68 20.02 9.89 -10.01
N TYR A 69 19.03 10.48 -9.30
CA TYR A 69 19.23 11.67 -8.45
C TYR A 69 19.19 11.34 -6.96
N ARG A 70 18.80 10.12 -6.59
CA ARG A 70 18.75 9.62 -5.22
C ARG A 70 17.98 10.56 -4.28
N SER A 71 18.51 10.83 -3.09
CA SER A 71 17.85 11.67 -2.06
C SER A 71 17.63 13.13 -2.48
N LYS A 72 18.24 13.61 -3.59
CA LYS A 72 17.98 14.98 -4.09
C LYS A 72 16.51 15.22 -4.43
N ILE A 73 15.81 14.18 -4.88
CA ILE A 73 14.38 14.25 -5.18
C ILE A 73 13.51 13.48 -4.18
N GLY A 74 14.08 13.09 -3.04
CA GLY A 74 13.39 12.30 -2.02
C GLY A 74 12.07 12.94 -1.59
N ARG A 75 12.04 14.26 -1.34
CA ARG A 75 10.80 14.98 -0.99
C ARG A 75 9.72 14.91 -2.07
N VAL A 76 10.12 14.89 -3.35
CA VAL A 76 9.18 14.74 -4.47
C VAL A 76 8.58 13.33 -4.45
N ALA A 77 9.39 12.32 -4.16
CA ALA A 77 8.93 10.95 -4.02
C ALA A 77 7.98 10.80 -2.82
N ASP A 78 8.36 11.34 -1.66
CA ASP A 78 7.52 11.31 -0.45
C ASP A 78 6.18 12.01 -0.70
N ALA A 79 6.19 13.17 -1.39
CA ALA A 79 4.98 13.90 -1.76
C ALA A 79 4.11 13.09 -2.73
N PHE A 80 4.69 12.47 -3.75
CA PHE A 80 3.98 11.64 -4.70
C PHE A 80 3.29 10.47 -3.99
N PHE A 81 3.99 9.75 -3.13
CA PHE A 81 3.42 8.64 -2.37
C PHE A 81 2.36 9.11 -1.37
N GLY A 82 2.58 10.23 -0.67
CA GLY A 82 1.60 10.82 0.24
C GLY A 82 0.31 11.20 -0.47
N ILE A 83 0.42 11.85 -1.63
CA ILE A 83 -0.74 12.21 -2.48
C ILE A 83 -1.47 10.96 -2.96
N LEU A 84 -0.77 9.89 -3.37
CA LEU A 84 -1.40 8.64 -3.76
C LEU A 84 -2.17 8.01 -2.61
N PHE A 85 -1.61 7.95 -1.38
CA PHE A 85 -2.34 7.41 -0.23
C PHE A 85 -3.58 8.23 0.12
N LEU A 86 -3.49 9.57 0.09
CA LEU A 86 -4.67 10.42 0.29
C LEU A 86 -5.68 10.22 -0.84
N PHE A 87 -5.23 10.13 -2.09
CA PHE A 87 -6.10 9.81 -3.21
C PHE A 87 -6.82 8.48 -2.99
N PHE A 88 -6.11 7.39 -2.64
CA PHE A 88 -6.74 6.09 -2.38
C PHE A 88 -7.74 6.15 -1.22
N ALA A 89 -7.41 6.88 -0.15
CA ALA A 89 -8.32 7.02 0.99
C ALA A 89 -9.68 7.56 0.56
N PHE A 90 -9.71 8.62 -0.23
CA PHE A 90 -10.96 9.28 -0.63
C PHE A 90 -11.58 8.67 -1.89
N SER A 91 -10.79 8.31 -2.91
CA SER A 91 -11.31 7.83 -4.19
C SER A 91 -11.78 6.38 -4.15
N ASN A 92 -11.19 5.52 -3.30
CA ASN A 92 -11.54 4.09 -3.27
C ASN A 92 -12.57 3.72 -2.19
N HIS A 93 -12.84 4.62 -1.24
CA HIS A 93 -13.59 4.25 -0.05
C HIS A 93 -14.82 5.12 0.21
N ILE A 94 -15.14 6.04 -0.72
CA ILE A 94 -16.34 6.88 -0.68
C ILE A 94 -17.04 6.76 -2.03
N ALA A 95 -18.32 6.38 -2.03
CA ALA A 95 -19.16 6.34 -3.23
C ALA A 95 -20.62 6.66 -2.89
N VAL A 96 -21.36 7.07 -3.92
CA VAL A 96 -22.84 7.14 -3.84
C VAL A 96 -23.37 5.93 -4.59
N THR A 97 -23.74 4.88 -3.84
CA THR A 97 -24.24 3.63 -4.41
C THR A 97 -25.76 3.69 -4.62
N GLU A 98 -26.30 2.92 -5.57
CA GLU A 98 -27.74 2.89 -5.86
C GLU A 98 -28.56 2.35 -4.67
N ASN A 99 -28.03 1.33 -3.98
CA ASN A 99 -28.75 0.64 -2.92
C ASN A 99 -28.63 1.33 -1.55
N TYR A 100 -27.49 1.99 -1.27
CA TYR A 100 -27.13 2.46 0.08
C TYR A 100 -26.90 3.97 0.15
N GLY A 101 -27.05 4.71 -0.96
CA GLY A 101 -26.76 6.14 -1.03
C GLY A 101 -25.28 6.44 -0.77
N LEU A 102 -24.99 7.56 -0.12
CA LEU A 102 -23.62 7.89 0.28
C LEU A 102 -23.05 6.83 1.21
N THR A 103 -22.02 6.16 0.79
CA THR A 103 -21.40 5.05 1.51
C THR A 103 -19.92 5.30 1.71
N VAL A 104 -19.41 5.04 2.93
CA VAL A 104 -18.03 5.29 3.33
C VAL A 104 -17.48 4.04 4.03
N ILE A 105 -16.43 3.44 3.48
CA ILE A 105 -15.68 2.35 4.12
C ILE A 105 -14.70 2.97 5.13
N THR A 106 -15.21 3.34 6.30
CA THR A 106 -14.45 4.08 7.33
C THR A 106 -13.25 3.30 7.85
N SER A 107 -13.36 1.97 7.94
CA SER A 107 -12.27 1.05 8.33
C SER A 107 -11.03 1.11 7.42
N ASN A 108 -11.18 1.52 6.16
CA ASN A 108 -10.09 1.72 5.22
C ASN A 108 -9.74 3.20 5.06
N LEU A 109 -10.75 4.06 4.94
CA LEU A 109 -10.58 5.50 4.77
C LEU A 109 -9.66 6.10 5.84
N VAL A 110 -9.94 5.83 7.12
CA VAL A 110 -9.22 6.44 8.24
C VAL A 110 -7.76 5.97 8.32
N PRO A 111 -7.45 4.66 8.34
CA PRO A 111 -6.06 4.21 8.38
C PRO A 111 -5.24 4.66 7.18
N ILE A 112 -5.79 4.60 5.96
CA ILE A 112 -5.07 5.02 4.75
C ILE A 112 -4.83 6.54 4.77
N SER A 113 -5.80 7.35 5.24
CA SER A 113 -5.61 8.79 5.43
C SER A 113 -4.48 9.09 6.41
N ILE A 114 -4.41 8.37 7.53
CA ILE A 114 -3.34 8.53 8.53
C ILE A 114 -1.99 8.20 7.90
N VAL A 115 -1.88 7.13 7.10
CA VAL A 115 -0.65 6.80 6.36
C VAL A 115 -0.29 7.93 5.41
N GLY A 116 -1.23 8.44 4.61
CA GLY A 116 -1.00 9.56 3.70
C GLY A 116 -0.50 10.81 4.43
N LEU A 117 -1.07 11.13 5.61
CA LEU A 117 -0.62 12.25 6.45
C LEU A 117 0.81 12.04 6.98
N PHE A 118 1.21 10.81 7.34
CA PHE A 118 2.60 10.54 7.74
C PHE A 118 3.57 10.70 6.57
N TRP A 119 3.18 10.32 5.36
CA TRP A 119 3.96 10.59 4.16
C TRP A 119 4.07 12.09 3.87
N MET A 120 3.01 12.88 4.06
CA MET A 120 3.07 14.34 3.95
C MET A 120 3.93 14.96 5.04
N TRP A 121 3.94 14.39 6.26
CA TRP A 121 4.86 14.80 7.31
C TRP A 121 6.33 14.52 6.94
N GLU A 122 6.60 13.39 6.25
CA GLU A 122 7.94 13.05 5.73
C GLU A 122 8.44 14.09 4.71
N VAL A 123 7.55 14.63 3.86
CA VAL A 123 7.91 15.76 2.98
C VAL A 123 8.41 16.97 3.76
N TYR A 124 7.73 17.27 4.87
CA TYR A 124 8.08 18.42 5.70
C TYR A 124 9.35 18.17 6.54
N ARG A 125 9.49 16.96 7.09
CA ARG A 125 10.65 16.52 7.89
C ARG A 125 11.23 15.22 7.32
N PRO A 126 12.06 15.32 6.27
CA PRO A 126 12.56 14.15 5.58
C PRO A 126 13.55 13.36 6.44
N HIS A 127 13.31 12.05 6.53
CA HIS A 127 14.18 11.06 7.17
C HIS A 127 14.51 9.92 6.20
N ASN A 128 13.75 9.79 5.09
CA ASN A 128 14.03 8.81 4.06
C ASN A 128 15.23 9.23 3.22
N GLU A 129 16.28 8.39 3.18
CA GLU A 129 17.41 8.58 2.29
C GLU A 129 17.33 7.59 1.14
N TYR A 130 16.96 8.04 -0.05
CA TYR A 130 16.82 7.22 -1.25
C TYR A 130 18.19 6.88 -1.85
N THR A 131 18.98 6.08 -1.12
CA THR A 131 20.29 5.59 -1.56
C THR A 131 20.21 4.12 -1.86
N PHE A 132 20.29 3.77 -3.15
CA PHE A 132 20.31 2.37 -3.58
C PHE A 132 21.76 1.87 -3.58
N GLU A 133 22.23 1.39 -2.45
CA GLU A 133 23.53 0.74 -2.30
C GLU A 133 23.45 -0.73 -2.79
N ARG A 134 24.61 -1.39 -2.96
CA ARG A 134 24.60 -2.82 -3.25
C ARG A 134 24.01 -3.58 -2.07
N LEU A 135 22.83 -4.12 -2.27
CA LEU A 135 22.13 -4.92 -1.28
C LEU A 135 22.46 -6.40 -1.46
N PRO A 136 22.43 -7.20 -0.39
CA PRO A 136 22.48 -8.66 -0.50
C PRO A 136 21.38 -9.17 -1.44
N ALA A 137 21.68 -10.15 -2.27
CA ALA A 137 20.77 -10.66 -3.29
C ALA A 137 19.39 -11.08 -2.73
N TRP A 138 19.37 -11.60 -1.51
CA TRP A 138 18.15 -12.01 -0.84
C TRP A 138 17.14 -10.87 -0.61
N ARG A 139 17.53 -9.59 -0.69
CA ARG A 139 16.59 -8.46 -0.53
C ARG A 139 15.82 -8.13 -1.81
N TYR A 140 16.27 -8.64 -2.96
CA TYR A 140 15.62 -8.37 -4.24
C TYR A 140 14.42 -9.27 -4.54
N TRP A 141 14.08 -10.22 -3.66
CA TRP A 141 12.92 -11.09 -3.82
C TRP A 141 11.59 -10.32 -3.96
N VAL A 142 11.53 -9.09 -3.50
CA VAL A 142 10.36 -8.21 -3.61
C VAL A 142 10.06 -7.82 -5.06
N LEU A 143 11.07 -7.79 -5.95
CA LEU A 143 10.93 -7.28 -7.32
C LEU A 143 9.93 -8.05 -8.19
N PRO A 144 9.91 -9.40 -8.22
CA PRO A 144 8.88 -10.14 -8.96
C PRO A 144 7.46 -9.83 -8.48
N PHE A 145 7.27 -9.67 -7.17
CA PHE A 145 5.98 -9.32 -6.58
C PHE A 145 5.57 -7.87 -6.92
N VAL A 146 6.52 -6.94 -6.91
CA VAL A 146 6.29 -5.55 -7.36
C VAL A 146 5.90 -5.52 -8.83
N PHE A 147 6.59 -6.29 -9.68
CA PHE A 147 6.25 -6.37 -11.10
C PHE A 147 4.84 -6.94 -11.32
N LEU A 148 4.47 -8.02 -10.61
CA LEU A 148 3.12 -8.58 -10.67
C LEU A 148 2.06 -7.57 -10.22
N ALA A 149 2.32 -6.82 -9.16
CA ALA A 149 1.42 -5.80 -8.65
C ALA A 149 1.31 -4.60 -9.60
N PHE A 150 2.42 -4.17 -10.20
CA PHE A 150 2.46 -3.09 -11.19
C PHE A 150 1.71 -3.44 -12.48
N TRP A 151 1.91 -4.66 -12.99
CA TRP A 151 1.18 -5.14 -14.16
C TRP A 151 -0.29 -5.37 -13.85
N SER A 152 -0.59 -5.95 -12.68
CA SER A 152 -1.96 -6.28 -12.22
C SER A 152 -2.82 -6.91 -13.33
N PRO A 153 -2.43 -8.10 -13.87
CA PRO A 153 -3.00 -8.71 -15.06
C PRO A 153 -4.36 -9.36 -14.78
N ILE A 154 -5.40 -8.53 -14.68
CA ILE A 154 -6.76 -8.94 -14.33
C ILE A 154 -7.78 -8.14 -15.14
N ASN A 155 -8.85 -8.78 -15.58
CA ASN A 155 -9.98 -8.14 -16.25
C ASN A 155 -11.13 -7.82 -15.28
N ALA A 156 -12.18 -7.21 -15.79
CA ALA A 156 -13.37 -6.84 -15.01
C ALA A 156 -14.13 -8.04 -14.40
N SER A 157 -13.95 -9.25 -14.96
CA SER A 157 -14.54 -10.50 -14.42
C SER A 157 -13.64 -11.15 -13.35
N LEU A 158 -12.63 -10.47 -12.88
CA LEU A 158 -11.62 -10.97 -11.92
C LEU A 158 -10.84 -12.20 -12.42
N SER A 159 -10.78 -12.40 -13.73
CA SER A 159 -10.06 -13.48 -14.40
C SER A 159 -8.69 -13.00 -14.93
N PRO A 160 -7.71 -13.91 -15.14
CA PRO A 160 -6.42 -13.55 -15.70
C PRO A 160 -6.56 -12.84 -17.05
N ASP A 161 -5.84 -11.75 -17.19
CA ASP A 161 -5.69 -11.02 -18.45
C ASP A 161 -4.21 -10.58 -18.58
N PHE A 162 -3.47 -11.29 -19.42
CA PHE A 162 -2.04 -11.03 -19.62
C PHE A 162 -1.77 -10.04 -20.76
N ASN A 163 -2.74 -9.18 -21.08
CA ASN A 163 -2.54 -8.13 -22.08
C ASN A 163 -1.40 -7.18 -21.65
N PRO A 164 -0.35 -7.01 -22.48
CA PRO A 164 0.75 -6.08 -22.18
C PRO A 164 0.30 -4.63 -21.98
N LEU A 165 -0.84 -4.22 -22.54
CA LEU A 165 -1.38 -2.88 -22.36
C LEU A 165 -1.69 -2.58 -20.88
N LEU A 166 -1.96 -3.61 -20.08
CA LEU A 166 -2.18 -3.46 -18.64
C LEU A 166 -0.95 -2.96 -17.88
N LEU A 167 0.25 -2.99 -18.46
CA LEU A 167 1.41 -2.28 -17.92
C LEU A 167 1.25 -0.75 -17.91
N LEU A 168 0.22 -0.22 -18.57
CA LEU A 168 -0.11 1.20 -18.57
C LEU A 168 -1.56 1.47 -18.12
N THR A 169 -2.45 0.49 -18.21
CA THR A 169 -3.89 0.71 -18.04
C THR A 169 -4.52 -0.11 -16.92
N SER A 170 -3.72 -0.85 -16.16
CA SER A 170 -4.21 -1.64 -15.03
C SER A 170 -4.68 -0.75 -13.87
N SER A 171 -5.19 -1.36 -12.82
CA SER A 171 -5.62 -0.67 -11.61
C SER A 171 -4.47 -0.13 -10.74
N PHE A 172 -3.19 -0.40 -11.10
CA PHE A 172 -2.05 0.21 -10.43
C PHE A 172 -2.12 1.75 -10.51
N GLY A 173 -1.73 2.40 -9.44
CA GLY A 173 -1.74 3.87 -9.33
C GLY A 173 -3.10 4.48 -9.00
N VAL A 174 -4.20 3.77 -9.28
CA VAL A 174 -5.56 4.24 -8.97
C VAL A 174 -6.23 3.44 -7.85
N MET A 175 -5.75 2.21 -7.59
CA MET A 175 -6.22 1.37 -6.49
C MET A 175 -5.10 1.12 -5.47
N TYR A 176 -5.49 1.04 -4.20
CA TYR A 176 -4.57 0.86 -3.07
C TYR A 176 -3.78 -0.46 -3.15
N CYS A 177 -4.47 -1.58 -3.39
CA CYS A 177 -3.87 -2.92 -3.28
C CYS A 177 -2.73 -3.19 -4.27
N PRO A 178 -2.83 -2.86 -5.57
CA PRO A 178 -1.73 -3.08 -6.51
C PRO A 178 -0.61 -2.06 -6.36
N THR A 179 -0.87 -0.86 -5.79
CA THR A 179 0.14 0.21 -5.74
C THR A 179 1.01 0.16 -4.49
N THR A 180 0.42 -0.16 -3.34
CA THR A 180 1.11 -0.16 -2.04
C THR A 180 2.33 -1.09 -1.98
N PRO A 181 2.34 -2.29 -2.62
CA PRO A 181 3.52 -3.17 -2.64
C PRO A 181 4.78 -2.51 -3.18
N LEU A 182 4.68 -1.72 -4.26
CA LEU A 182 5.81 -0.98 -4.82
C LEU A 182 6.38 0.03 -3.81
N ILE A 183 5.51 0.78 -3.16
CA ILE A 183 5.92 1.82 -2.20
C ILE A 183 6.64 1.19 -1.00
N ILE A 184 6.08 0.12 -0.42
CA ILE A 184 6.72 -0.60 0.69
C ILE A 184 8.03 -1.25 0.24
N ALA A 185 8.08 -1.83 -0.96
CA ALA A 185 9.31 -2.42 -1.49
C ALA A 185 10.43 -1.38 -1.59
N ILE A 186 10.16 -0.16 -2.07
CA ILE A 186 11.15 0.92 -2.09
C ILE A 186 11.69 1.18 -0.68
N LEU A 187 10.80 1.34 0.31
CA LEU A 187 11.21 1.57 1.70
C LEU A 187 12.06 0.39 2.24
N THR A 188 11.71 -0.85 1.92
CA THR A 188 12.50 -2.00 2.35
C THR A 188 13.86 -2.06 1.66
N LEU A 189 13.96 -1.62 0.40
CA LEU A 189 15.25 -1.59 -0.33
C LEU A 189 16.19 -0.50 0.19
N ILE A 190 15.69 0.64 0.67
CA ILE A 190 16.53 1.69 1.27
C ILE A 190 16.78 1.50 2.77
N TYR A 191 16.14 0.51 3.42
CA TYR A 191 16.38 0.23 4.85
C TYR A 191 17.88 -0.07 5.11
N PRO A 192 18.52 0.48 6.18
CA PRO A 192 17.92 1.12 7.36
C PRO A 192 17.68 2.63 7.25
N LYS A 193 18.01 3.27 6.13
CA LYS A 193 17.91 4.72 5.92
C LYS A 193 16.48 5.15 5.59
N VAL A 194 15.53 4.75 6.43
CA VAL A 194 14.08 4.94 6.22
C VAL A 194 13.42 5.45 7.48
N ASN A 195 12.41 6.30 7.33
CA ASN A 195 11.54 6.66 8.44
C ASN A 195 10.77 5.42 8.92
N MET A 196 11.10 4.94 10.11
CA MET A 196 10.52 3.73 10.69
C MET A 196 9.01 3.85 10.97
N LEU A 197 8.52 5.07 11.25
CA LEU A 197 7.09 5.29 11.45
C LEU A 197 6.35 5.10 10.13
N VAL A 198 6.82 5.73 9.05
CA VAL A 198 6.24 5.61 7.70
C VAL A 198 6.29 4.17 7.22
N LEU A 199 7.45 3.48 7.34
CA LEU A 199 7.57 2.08 6.94
C LEU A 199 6.59 1.18 7.69
N ARG A 200 6.55 1.28 9.02
CA ARG A 200 5.71 0.40 9.86
C ARG A 200 4.21 0.66 9.69
N THR A 201 3.80 1.92 9.60
CA THR A 201 2.38 2.27 9.44
C THR A 201 1.87 1.88 8.05
N THR A 202 2.64 2.16 6.98
CA THR A 202 2.30 1.74 5.63
C THR A 202 2.24 0.21 5.53
N SER A 203 3.21 -0.49 6.12
CA SER A 203 3.24 -1.95 6.11
C SER A 203 2.13 -2.57 6.95
N LEU A 204 1.79 -2.01 8.12
CA LEU A 204 0.71 -2.53 8.95
C LEU A 204 -0.64 -2.43 8.23
N VAL A 205 -0.96 -1.24 7.72
CA VAL A 205 -2.22 -1.00 7.00
C VAL A 205 -2.28 -1.87 5.73
N GLY A 206 -1.17 -1.97 5.00
CA GLY A 206 -1.06 -2.86 3.83
C GLY A 206 -1.30 -4.32 4.16
N LEU A 207 -0.71 -4.82 5.25
CA LEU A 207 -0.89 -6.21 5.69
C LEU A 207 -2.35 -6.49 6.06
N VAL A 208 -2.96 -5.62 6.84
CA VAL A 208 -4.33 -5.84 7.31
C VAL A 208 -5.32 -5.78 6.15
N ILE A 209 -5.23 -4.76 5.28
CA ILE A 209 -6.11 -4.66 4.10
C ILE A 209 -5.87 -5.85 3.16
N GLY A 210 -4.62 -6.27 2.97
CA GLY A 210 -4.30 -7.45 2.17
C GLY A 210 -4.94 -8.73 2.72
N LEU A 211 -4.89 -8.93 4.04
CA LEU A 211 -5.53 -10.07 4.70
C LEU A 211 -7.05 -10.05 4.57
N PHE A 212 -7.70 -8.89 4.76
CA PHE A 212 -9.15 -8.77 4.58
C PHE A 212 -9.56 -9.07 3.13
N ASN A 213 -8.83 -8.54 2.14
CA ASN A 213 -9.12 -8.85 0.73
C ASN A 213 -8.91 -10.34 0.40
N THR A 214 -7.93 -10.99 1.04
CA THR A 214 -7.74 -12.44 0.91
C THR A 214 -8.91 -13.21 1.53
N MET A 215 -9.40 -12.79 2.69
CA MET A 215 -10.57 -13.41 3.32
C MET A 215 -11.83 -13.24 2.48
N SER A 216 -11.95 -12.17 1.71
CA SER A 216 -13.08 -11.95 0.79
C SER A 216 -13.22 -13.07 -0.25
N PHE A 217 -12.12 -13.73 -0.65
CA PHE A 217 -12.17 -14.91 -1.52
C PHE A 217 -13.02 -16.06 -0.93
N PHE A 218 -12.98 -16.22 0.38
CA PHE A 218 -13.74 -17.30 1.06
C PHE A 218 -15.19 -16.93 1.38
N ILE A 219 -15.50 -15.63 1.39
CA ILE A 219 -16.79 -15.12 1.90
C ILE A 219 -17.66 -14.58 0.76
N MET A 220 -17.04 -13.98 -0.27
CA MET A 220 -17.77 -13.28 -1.34
C MET A 220 -17.92 -14.12 -2.60
N PRO A 221 -19.16 -14.39 -3.07
CA PRO A 221 -19.38 -15.01 -4.37
C PRO A 221 -18.78 -14.17 -5.52
N GLY A 222 -18.13 -14.86 -6.46
CA GLY A 222 -17.54 -14.25 -7.67
C GLY A 222 -16.09 -13.80 -7.52
N TYR A 223 -15.48 -13.94 -6.34
CA TYR A 223 -14.03 -13.77 -6.18
C TYR A 223 -13.30 -14.99 -6.74
N THR A 224 -12.29 -14.76 -7.57
CA THR A 224 -11.52 -15.82 -8.22
C THR A 224 -10.21 -16.11 -7.48
N LEU A 225 -9.67 -17.31 -7.66
CA LEU A 225 -8.33 -17.65 -7.17
C LEU A 225 -7.26 -16.68 -7.71
N TRP A 226 -7.45 -16.18 -8.94
CA TRP A 226 -6.54 -15.21 -9.54
C TRP A 226 -6.53 -13.88 -8.79
N ASN A 227 -7.69 -13.40 -8.38
CA ASN A 227 -7.78 -12.20 -7.55
C ASN A 227 -7.06 -12.38 -6.20
N LEU A 228 -7.18 -13.57 -5.58
CA LEU A 228 -6.44 -13.93 -4.38
C LEU A 228 -4.91 -13.85 -4.62
N ILE A 229 -4.42 -14.44 -5.73
CA ILE A 229 -3.00 -14.42 -6.09
C ILE A 229 -2.49 -12.97 -6.25
N LEU A 230 -3.28 -12.08 -6.84
CA LEU A 230 -2.89 -10.68 -7.02
C LEU A 230 -2.86 -9.85 -5.72
N HIS A 231 -3.43 -10.36 -4.63
CA HIS A 231 -3.28 -9.75 -3.31
C HIS A 231 -2.04 -10.25 -2.54
N THR A 232 -1.41 -11.33 -2.99
CA THR A 232 -0.21 -11.87 -2.32
C THR A 232 0.97 -10.90 -2.28
N PRO A 233 1.25 -10.06 -3.32
CA PRO A 233 2.28 -9.04 -3.24
C PRO A 233 2.09 -8.09 -2.05
N LEU A 234 0.85 -7.63 -1.82
CA LEU A 234 0.54 -6.73 -0.73
C LEU A 234 0.81 -7.39 0.63
N ILE A 235 0.39 -8.63 0.82
CA ILE A 235 0.58 -9.37 2.08
C ILE A 235 2.06 -9.62 2.36
N PHE A 236 2.78 -10.23 1.40
CA PHE A 236 4.17 -10.63 1.63
C PHE A 236 5.11 -9.44 1.79
N ILE A 237 4.96 -8.40 0.95
CA ILE A 237 5.82 -7.22 1.04
C ILE A 237 5.49 -6.41 2.30
N SER A 238 4.22 -6.33 2.71
CA SER A 238 3.83 -5.67 3.96
C SER A 238 4.35 -6.41 5.19
N ALA A 239 4.22 -7.73 5.23
CA ALA A 239 4.80 -8.54 6.30
C ALA A 239 6.32 -8.37 6.36
N TYR A 240 7.00 -8.37 5.20
CA TYR A 240 8.43 -8.13 5.13
C TYR A 240 8.81 -6.73 5.63
N GLY A 241 8.05 -5.68 5.28
CA GLY A 241 8.28 -4.32 5.76
C GLY A 241 8.20 -4.19 7.28
N LEU A 242 7.33 -4.97 7.94
CA LEU A 242 7.28 -5.05 9.40
C LEU A 242 8.47 -5.82 10.00
N LEU A 243 8.94 -6.86 9.32
CA LEU A 243 9.96 -7.79 9.82
C LEU A 243 11.40 -7.39 9.46
N ILE A 244 11.62 -6.53 8.46
CA ILE A 244 12.96 -6.19 7.96
C ILE A 244 13.91 -5.68 9.05
N PRO A 245 13.50 -4.92 10.09
CA PRO A 245 14.39 -4.50 11.15
C PRO A 245 14.99 -5.67 11.94
N ILE A 246 14.21 -6.75 12.06
CA ILE A 246 14.63 -7.97 12.77
C ILE A 246 15.54 -8.81 11.87
N LEU A 247 15.15 -8.97 10.60
CA LEU A 247 15.87 -9.80 9.63
C LEU A 247 17.25 -9.24 9.30
N VAL A 248 17.36 -7.92 9.12
CA VAL A 248 18.66 -7.28 8.83
C VAL A 248 19.59 -7.36 10.04
N LYS A 249 19.07 -7.12 11.26
CA LYS A 249 19.88 -7.23 12.49
C LYS A 249 20.46 -8.63 12.69
N LYS A 250 19.69 -9.67 12.35
CA LYS A 250 20.13 -11.08 12.46
C LYS A 250 21.25 -11.44 11.47
N ASN A 251 21.31 -10.77 10.32
CA ASN A 251 22.25 -11.06 9.25
C ASN A 251 23.53 -10.19 9.31
N ILE A 252 23.71 -9.34 10.33
CA ILE A 252 24.95 -8.59 10.56
C ILE A 252 25.88 -9.50 11.39
N PRO A 253 27.10 -9.82 10.91
CA PRO A 253 28.07 -10.57 11.68
C PRO A 253 28.40 -9.86 13.01
N PRO A 254 28.58 -10.60 14.12
CA PRO A 254 28.84 -10.00 15.45
C PRO A 254 30.07 -9.07 15.51
N GLU A 255 31.04 -9.28 14.63
CA GLU A 255 32.30 -8.52 14.59
C GLU A 255 32.14 -7.03 14.18
N THR A 256 31.04 -6.68 13.51
CA THR A 256 30.81 -5.27 13.11
C THR A 256 30.15 -4.42 14.19
N LEU A 257 29.56 -5.04 15.21
CA LEU A 257 28.88 -4.37 16.33
C LEU A 257 29.85 -3.76 17.35
N HIS A 258 31.14 -4.15 17.33
CA HIS A 258 32.15 -3.67 18.28
C HIS A 258 33.02 -2.50 17.77
N LYS A 259 32.83 -2.05 16.52
CA LYS A 259 33.61 -0.95 15.93
C LYS A 259 32.96 0.44 16.03
N GLU A 260 31.73 0.54 16.55
CA GLU A 260 30.97 1.79 16.71
C GLU A 260 30.71 2.18 18.18
N LYS A 261 31.64 1.78 19.09
CA LYS A 261 31.63 2.31 20.46
C LYS A 261 32.81 3.22 20.72
#